data_3ac952d8e68b67d0fc6a8c3898741b77
#
_entry.id   3ac952d8e68b67d0fc6a8c3898741b77
#
_cell.length_a   1.000
_cell.length_b   1.000
_cell.length_c   1.000
_cell.angle_alpha   90.00
_cell.angle_beta   90.00
_cell.angle_gamma   90.00
#
_symmetry.space_group_name_H-M   'P 1'
#
loop_
_entity.id
_entity.type
_entity.pdbx_description
1 polymer ?
#
loop_
_entity_poly.entity_id
_entity_poly.type
_entity_poly.pdbx_seq_one_letter_code
_entity_poly.pdbx_strand_id
1 'polypeptide(L)'
;MNSVVIGSGFGGIAAALRLKAKNHNVILIEKQQDLGGRARVFKKNGFTFDGGPTVITAPYLIYELFELFNKKPENYIKVHPLNIWYRFIFEDGYSFDYSGDENSMKNQIEKINKDDVKGYENLVKFTEKIFDKGFSELSDVPFNKPFFMMKLIPSLIGLKSYKSVYSLVSSFIKNEKLRRILSMHPLLVGGNPFTTTSIYALILFLEKKWGIHYSM
;
A
#
# COMPACT_ATOMS: atom_id res chain seq x y z
N MET A 1 10.67 -1.26 32.54
CA MET A 1 11.83 -0.96 31.66
C MET A 1 11.66 0.43 31.10
N ASN A 2 12.74 1.21 30.93
CA ASN A 2 12.70 2.53 30.30
C ASN A 2 13.08 2.39 28.83
N SER A 3 12.36 3.08 27.94
CA SER A 3 12.59 3.07 26.50
C SER A 3 12.49 4.48 25.93
N VAL A 4 13.38 4.82 25.01
CA VAL A 4 13.37 6.08 24.28
C VAL A 4 13.15 5.76 22.81
N VAL A 5 12.16 6.43 22.22
CA VAL A 5 11.86 6.37 20.77
C VAL A 5 12.18 7.73 20.17
N ILE A 6 12.99 7.75 19.12
CA ILE A 6 13.40 8.97 18.44
C ILE A 6 12.66 9.09 17.11
N GLY A 7 11.90 10.17 16.95
CA GLY A 7 11.07 10.46 15.78
C GLY A 7 9.62 10.02 15.96
N SER A 8 8.68 10.91 15.59
CA SER A 8 7.23 10.72 15.71
C SER A 8 6.54 10.51 14.37
N GLY A 9 7.22 9.94 13.38
CA GLY A 9 6.55 9.39 12.19
C GLY A 9 5.71 8.16 12.57
N PHE A 10 4.91 7.61 11.65
CA PHE A 10 4.05 6.44 11.93
C PHE A 10 4.80 5.28 12.59
N GLY A 11 6.00 4.95 12.11
CA GLY A 11 6.81 3.88 12.73
C GLY A 11 7.21 4.16 14.17
N GLY A 12 7.62 5.40 14.47
CA GLY A 12 7.99 5.79 15.84
C GLY A 12 6.79 5.82 16.78
N ILE A 13 5.65 6.36 16.33
CA ILE A 13 4.39 6.33 17.11
C ILE A 13 3.96 4.89 17.37
N ALA A 14 3.95 4.03 16.35
CA ALA A 14 3.58 2.62 16.50
C ALA A 14 4.52 1.87 17.46
N ALA A 15 5.83 2.10 17.37
CA ALA A 15 6.80 1.50 18.28
C ALA A 15 6.58 1.98 19.73
N ALA A 16 6.38 3.29 19.94
CA ALA A 16 6.13 3.86 21.26
C ALA A 16 4.87 3.28 21.89
N LEU A 17 3.77 3.18 21.14
CA LEU A 17 2.52 2.60 21.60
C LEU A 17 2.67 1.12 21.96
N ARG A 18 3.31 0.31 21.09
CA ARG A 18 3.55 -1.11 21.38
C ARG A 18 4.46 -1.34 22.58
N LEU A 19 5.49 -0.53 22.78
CA LEU A 19 6.32 -0.57 23.97
C LEU A 19 5.52 -0.19 25.24
N LYS A 20 4.67 0.84 25.13
CA LYS A 20 3.80 1.23 26.25
C LYS A 20 2.82 0.13 26.62
N ALA A 21 2.21 -0.55 25.64
CA ALA A 21 1.32 -1.70 25.86
C ALA A 21 2.04 -2.87 26.54
N LYS A 22 3.37 -2.96 26.38
CA LYS A 22 4.24 -3.92 27.09
C LYS A 22 4.74 -3.40 28.46
N ASN A 23 4.10 -2.38 29.02
CA ASN A 23 4.42 -1.77 30.31
C ASN A 23 5.81 -1.11 30.39
N HIS A 24 6.38 -0.67 29.27
CA HIS A 24 7.57 0.16 29.30
C HIS A 24 7.20 1.61 29.71
N ASN A 25 8.11 2.27 30.42
CA ASN A 25 8.10 3.72 30.55
C ASN A 25 8.74 4.31 29.29
N VAL A 26 7.91 4.93 28.41
CA VAL A 26 8.32 5.34 27.08
C VAL A 26 8.43 6.86 27.00
N ILE A 27 9.57 7.32 26.48
CA ILE A 27 9.80 8.72 26.11
C ILE A 27 9.87 8.77 24.57
N LEU A 28 8.98 9.56 23.94
CA LEU A 28 9.01 9.84 22.50
C LEU A 28 9.63 11.22 22.29
N ILE A 29 10.71 11.28 21.54
CA ILE A 29 11.44 12.51 21.23
C ILE A 29 11.20 12.87 19.77
N GLU A 30 10.75 14.11 19.51
CA GLU A 30 10.55 14.65 18.18
C GLU A 30 11.32 15.96 18.03
N LYS A 31 12.00 16.13 16.89
CA LYS A 31 12.79 17.33 16.57
C LYS A 31 11.91 18.49 16.07
N GLN A 32 10.77 18.18 15.44
CA GLN A 32 9.83 19.17 14.90
C GLN A 32 8.79 19.57 15.94
N GLN A 33 8.12 20.69 15.72
CA GLN A 33 7.01 21.13 16.58
C GLN A 33 5.79 20.22 16.42
N ASP A 34 5.55 19.71 15.20
CA ASP A 34 4.42 18.85 14.86
C ASP A 34 4.83 17.38 14.76
N LEU A 35 3.97 16.49 15.26
CA LEU A 35 4.12 15.05 15.12
C LEU A 35 3.75 14.59 13.70
N GLY A 36 4.06 13.33 13.36
CA GLY A 36 3.62 12.69 12.11
C GLY A 36 4.74 12.49 11.09
N GLY A 37 5.89 13.15 11.24
CA GLY A 37 7.03 12.97 10.32
C GLY A 37 6.67 13.36 8.88
N ARG A 38 6.75 12.41 7.93
CA ARG A 38 6.35 12.64 6.53
C ARG A 38 4.83 12.73 6.31
N ALA A 39 4.03 12.30 7.26
CA ALA A 39 2.57 12.39 7.23
C ALA A 39 2.03 13.58 8.05
N ARG A 40 2.89 14.52 8.43
CA ARG A 40 2.46 15.73 9.15
C ARG A 40 1.65 16.65 8.25
N VAL A 41 0.85 17.49 8.89
CA VAL A 41 0.04 18.51 8.22
C VAL A 41 0.74 19.86 8.34
N PHE A 42 0.75 20.63 7.26
CA PHE A 42 1.28 22.01 7.24
C PHE A 42 0.14 23.01 7.24
N LYS A 43 0.21 23.99 8.12
CA LYS A 43 -0.73 25.11 8.16
C LYS A 43 0.00 26.40 7.80
N LYS A 44 -0.46 27.10 6.78
CA LYS A 44 0.13 28.36 6.33
C LYS A 44 -0.94 29.29 5.77
N ASN A 45 -1.00 30.52 6.26
CA ASN A 45 -1.92 31.59 5.79
C ASN A 45 -3.41 31.14 5.75
N GLY A 46 -3.86 30.39 6.77
CA GLY A 46 -5.23 29.88 6.83
C GLY A 46 -5.51 28.60 6.00
N PHE A 47 -4.55 28.14 5.22
CA PHE A 47 -4.64 26.89 4.45
C PHE A 47 -4.03 25.72 5.21
N THR A 48 -4.59 24.54 4.98
CA THR A 48 -4.09 23.27 5.52
C THR A 48 -3.64 22.37 4.36
N PHE A 49 -2.41 21.86 4.45
CA PHE A 49 -1.80 21.01 3.43
C PHE A 49 -1.33 19.69 4.07
N ASP A 50 -1.77 18.57 3.51
CA ASP A 50 -1.23 17.26 3.87
C ASP A 50 0.20 17.12 3.31
N GLY A 51 1.14 16.77 4.19
CA GLY A 51 2.56 16.67 3.82
C GLY A 51 2.97 15.30 3.31
N GLY A 52 2.04 14.35 3.26
CA GLY A 52 2.34 12.95 2.95
C GLY A 52 1.17 12.18 2.37
N PRO A 53 1.10 10.88 2.66
CA PRO A 53 0.07 10.01 2.10
C PRO A 53 -1.33 10.50 2.50
N THR A 54 -2.19 10.62 1.49
CA THR A 54 -3.59 11.03 1.65
C THR A 54 -4.55 9.84 1.63
N VAL A 55 -4.05 8.67 1.19
CA VAL A 55 -4.84 7.43 1.08
C VAL A 55 -4.39 6.40 2.11
N ILE A 56 -5.35 5.65 2.65
CA ILE A 56 -5.14 4.57 3.60
C ILE A 56 -5.61 3.27 2.95
N THR A 57 -4.67 2.34 2.74
CA THR A 57 -4.92 1.05 2.09
C THR A 57 -5.02 -0.13 3.06
N ALA A 58 -4.58 0.05 4.31
CA ALA A 58 -4.62 -0.97 5.36
C ALA A 58 -5.04 -0.36 6.70
N PRO A 59 -6.30 0.10 6.84
CA PRO A 59 -6.77 0.84 8.02
C PRO A 59 -6.65 0.01 9.32
N TYR A 60 -6.74 -1.31 9.25
CA TYR A 60 -6.61 -2.19 10.41
C TYR A 60 -5.25 -2.03 11.13
N LEU A 61 -4.16 -1.71 10.42
CA LEU A 61 -2.85 -1.44 11.03
C LEU A 61 -2.85 -0.21 11.96
N ILE A 62 -3.76 0.72 11.69
CA ILE A 62 -3.98 1.87 12.56
C ILE A 62 -4.90 1.48 13.71
N TYR A 63 -5.97 0.73 13.42
CA TYR A 63 -6.98 0.33 14.39
C TYR A 63 -6.40 -0.54 15.51
N GLU A 64 -5.53 -1.50 15.19
CA GLU A 64 -4.85 -2.33 16.17
C GLU A 64 -4.07 -1.55 17.24
N LEU A 65 -3.55 -0.35 16.90
CA LEU A 65 -2.84 0.50 17.86
C LEU A 65 -3.79 1.09 18.92
N PHE A 66 -5.04 1.36 18.57
CA PHE A 66 -6.07 1.78 19.53
C PHE A 66 -6.54 0.61 20.38
N GLU A 67 -6.68 -0.57 19.77
CA GLU A 67 -7.09 -1.80 20.46
C GLU A 67 -6.12 -2.21 21.57
N LEU A 68 -4.81 -1.95 21.40
CA LEU A 68 -3.80 -2.16 22.44
C LEU A 68 -4.13 -1.46 23.77
N PHE A 69 -4.97 -0.42 23.74
CA PHE A 69 -5.37 0.39 24.89
C PHE A 69 -6.88 0.34 25.15
N ASN A 70 -7.58 -0.64 24.60
CA ASN A 70 -9.04 -0.76 24.69
C ASN A 70 -9.78 0.51 24.24
N LYS A 71 -9.23 1.20 23.23
CA LYS A 71 -9.83 2.38 22.61
C LYS A 71 -10.53 2.01 21.30
N LYS A 72 -11.66 2.65 21.04
CA LYS A 72 -12.39 2.52 19.77
C LYS A 72 -11.84 3.53 18.76
N PRO A 73 -11.26 3.10 17.63
CA PRO A 73 -10.67 4.01 16.64
C PRO A 73 -11.63 5.10 16.17
N GLU A 74 -12.91 4.78 16.02
CA GLU A 74 -13.96 5.67 15.48
C GLU A 74 -14.17 6.92 16.34
N ASN A 75 -13.78 6.87 17.61
CA ASN A 75 -13.84 8.04 18.52
C ASN A 75 -12.71 9.05 18.26
N TYR A 76 -11.70 8.68 17.47
CA TYR A 76 -10.48 9.47 17.26
C TYR A 76 -10.24 9.81 15.81
N ILE A 77 -10.57 8.89 14.89
CA ILE A 77 -10.35 9.03 13.45
C ILE A 77 -11.59 8.59 12.68
N LYS A 78 -11.89 9.31 11.62
CA LYS A 78 -12.95 8.94 10.67
C LYS A 78 -12.29 8.52 9.37
N VAL A 79 -12.46 7.26 9.02
CA VAL A 79 -11.91 6.66 7.79
C VAL A 79 -13.07 6.34 6.85
N HIS A 80 -13.04 6.90 5.64
CA HIS A 80 -14.12 6.78 4.66
C HIS A 80 -13.61 6.00 3.44
N PRO A 81 -14.34 4.94 3.00
CA PRO A 81 -13.98 4.21 1.80
C PRO A 81 -14.23 5.07 0.54
N LEU A 82 -13.36 4.90 -0.46
CA LEU A 82 -13.52 5.48 -1.78
C LEU A 82 -14.17 4.46 -2.73
N ASN A 83 -15.16 4.91 -3.52
CA ASN A 83 -15.77 4.09 -4.57
C ASN A 83 -14.86 4.02 -5.82
N ILE A 84 -14.35 5.17 -6.25
CA ILE A 84 -13.36 5.27 -7.31
C ILE A 84 -12.02 5.58 -6.61
N TRP A 85 -11.05 4.70 -6.77
CA TRP A 85 -9.75 4.83 -6.14
C TRP A 85 -8.83 5.75 -6.91
N TYR A 86 -8.77 5.55 -8.26
CA TYR A 86 -7.97 6.35 -9.16
C TYR A 86 -8.75 6.57 -10.46
N ARG A 87 -8.64 7.77 -11.02
CA ARG A 87 -9.11 8.07 -12.36
C ARG A 87 -7.94 8.34 -13.26
N PHE A 88 -7.78 7.52 -14.29
CA PHE A 88 -6.77 7.70 -15.34
C PHE A 88 -7.39 8.47 -16.49
N ILE A 89 -6.74 9.53 -16.91
CA ILE A 89 -7.12 10.34 -18.08
C ILE A 89 -5.99 10.27 -19.07
N PHE A 90 -6.29 9.82 -20.28
CA PHE A 90 -5.33 9.69 -21.38
C PHE A 90 -5.40 10.91 -22.30
N GLU A 91 -4.32 11.12 -23.08
CA GLU A 91 -4.21 12.25 -24.01
C GLU A 91 -5.33 12.28 -25.07
N ASP A 92 -5.88 11.13 -25.44
CA ASP A 92 -7.01 10.99 -26.36
C ASP A 92 -8.39 11.26 -25.71
N GLY A 93 -8.41 11.73 -24.45
CA GLY A 93 -9.63 12.00 -23.70
C GLY A 93 -10.29 10.78 -23.08
N TYR A 94 -9.76 9.56 -23.33
CA TYR A 94 -10.29 8.36 -22.70
C TYR A 94 -10.05 8.39 -21.19
N SER A 95 -11.05 8.05 -20.38
CA SER A 95 -10.93 7.91 -18.94
C SER A 95 -11.23 6.49 -18.47
N PHE A 96 -10.49 6.05 -17.44
CA PHE A 96 -10.65 4.75 -16.80
C PHE A 96 -10.73 4.94 -15.28
N ASP A 97 -11.81 4.46 -14.68
CA ASP A 97 -12.04 4.50 -13.23
C ASP A 97 -11.60 3.19 -12.60
N TYR A 98 -10.47 3.25 -11.91
CA TYR A 98 -9.96 2.11 -11.15
C TYR A 98 -10.66 2.03 -9.79
N SER A 99 -11.24 0.88 -9.48
CA SER A 99 -12.03 0.67 -8.27
C SER A 99 -11.88 -0.75 -7.72
N GLY A 100 -12.48 -1.01 -6.54
CA GLY A 100 -12.58 -2.34 -5.95
C GLY A 100 -13.68 -3.21 -6.54
N ASP A 101 -14.60 -2.63 -7.30
CA ASP A 101 -15.69 -3.37 -7.94
C ASP A 101 -15.18 -4.18 -9.15
N GLU A 102 -15.14 -5.49 -8.97
CA GLU A 102 -14.61 -6.42 -9.98
C GLU A 102 -15.41 -6.38 -11.28
N ASN A 103 -16.74 -6.22 -11.21
CA ASN A 103 -17.57 -6.17 -12.40
C ASN A 103 -17.34 -4.86 -13.17
N SER A 104 -17.27 -3.74 -12.47
CA SER A 104 -16.92 -2.45 -13.07
C SER A 104 -15.56 -2.50 -13.76
N MET A 105 -14.54 -3.05 -13.08
CA MET A 105 -13.21 -3.23 -13.64
C MET A 105 -13.24 -4.09 -14.91
N LYS A 106 -13.88 -5.25 -14.89
CA LYS A 106 -13.97 -6.16 -16.05
C LYS A 106 -14.70 -5.49 -17.21
N ASN A 107 -15.82 -4.79 -16.95
CA ASN A 107 -16.57 -4.09 -17.98
C ASN A 107 -15.76 -2.98 -18.66
N GLN A 108 -14.96 -2.23 -17.90
CA GLN A 108 -14.08 -1.21 -18.46
C GLN A 108 -12.91 -1.82 -19.27
N ILE A 109 -12.33 -2.91 -18.77
CA ILE A 109 -11.29 -3.65 -19.47
C ILE A 109 -11.81 -4.23 -20.79
N GLU A 110 -13.00 -4.82 -20.79
CA GLU A 110 -13.64 -5.40 -21.98
C GLU A 110 -13.86 -4.36 -23.08
N LYS A 111 -14.25 -3.12 -22.72
CA LYS A 111 -14.41 -2.01 -23.67
C LYS A 111 -13.12 -1.62 -24.36
N ILE A 112 -11.96 -1.84 -23.71
CA ILE A 112 -10.64 -1.57 -24.28
C ILE A 112 -10.12 -2.77 -25.06
N ASN A 113 -10.15 -3.94 -24.44
CA ASN A 113 -9.70 -5.21 -25.02
C ASN A 113 -10.32 -6.40 -24.28
N LYS A 114 -11.23 -7.09 -24.96
CA LYS A 114 -11.95 -8.25 -24.40
C LYS A 114 -11.02 -9.38 -23.95
N ASP A 115 -9.94 -9.63 -24.67
CA ASP A 115 -8.96 -10.67 -24.34
C ASP A 115 -8.23 -10.40 -23.00
N ASP A 116 -8.12 -9.13 -22.60
CA ASP A 116 -7.43 -8.74 -21.37
C ASP A 116 -8.27 -8.95 -20.11
N VAL A 117 -9.58 -9.22 -20.21
CA VAL A 117 -10.42 -9.56 -19.04
C VAL A 117 -9.86 -10.79 -18.35
N LYS A 118 -9.55 -11.86 -19.10
CA LYS A 118 -8.96 -13.06 -18.54
C LYS A 118 -7.54 -12.84 -18.03
N GLY A 119 -6.79 -11.99 -18.73
CA GLY A 119 -5.46 -11.54 -18.30
C GLY A 119 -5.51 -10.83 -16.94
N TYR A 120 -6.47 -9.93 -16.73
CA TYR A 120 -6.70 -9.25 -15.46
C TYR A 120 -7.03 -10.23 -14.31
N GLU A 121 -7.94 -11.17 -14.53
CA GLU A 121 -8.25 -12.18 -13.51
C GLU A 121 -7.02 -12.99 -13.09
N ASN A 122 -6.20 -13.38 -14.06
CA ASN A 122 -4.97 -14.13 -13.81
C ASN A 122 -3.92 -13.27 -13.10
N LEU A 123 -3.82 -11.98 -13.46
CA LEU A 123 -2.94 -11.02 -12.79
C LEU A 123 -3.34 -10.87 -11.32
N VAL A 124 -4.63 -10.66 -11.02
CA VAL A 124 -5.14 -10.55 -9.65
C VAL A 124 -4.78 -11.78 -8.83
N LYS A 125 -5.03 -12.99 -9.35
CA LYS A 125 -4.67 -14.25 -8.68
C LYS A 125 -3.15 -14.40 -8.47
N PHE A 126 -2.35 -13.86 -9.38
CA PHE A 126 -0.90 -13.90 -9.23
C PHE A 126 -0.41 -12.90 -8.19
N THR A 127 -1.00 -11.69 -8.16
CA THR A 127 -0.66 -10.69 -7.15
C THR A 127 -1.11 -11.09 -5.74
N GLU A 128 -2.17 -11.89 -5.60
CA GLU A 128 -2.56 -12.54 -4.35
C GLU A 128 -1.42 -13.41 -3.79
N LYS A 129 -0.81 -14.26 -4.63
CA LYS A 129 0.33 -15.09 -4.19
C LYS A 129 1.54 -14.25 -3.76
N ILE A 130 1.79 -13.12 -4.45
CA ILE A 130 2.85 -12.19 -4.04
C ILE A 130 2.50 -11.56 -2.70
N PHE A 131 1.23 -11.16 -2.51
CA PHE A 131 0.74 -10.56 -1.28
C PHE A 131 0.86 -11.54 -0.10
N ASP A 132 0.42 -12.77 -0.26
CA ASP A 132 0.51 -13.78 0.80
C ASP A 132 1.95 -14.00 1.24
N LYS A 133 2.88 -14.09 0.29
CA LYS A 133 4.30 -14.25 0.61
C LYS A 133 4.92 -12.99 1.16
N GLY A 134 4.75 -11.86 0.46
CA GLY A 134 5.46 -10.61 0.77
C GLY A 134 4.86 -9.85 1.96
N PHE A 135 3.55 -9.87 2.12
CA PHE A 135 2.84 -9.14 3.16
C PHE A 135 2.43 -10.05 4.32
N SER A 136 1.70 -11.15 4.06
CA SER A 136 1.16 -11.99 5.13
C SER A 136 2.23 -12.79 5.86
N GLU A 137 3.25 -13.32 5.15
CA GLU A 137 4.29 -14.16 5.77
C GLU A 137 5.54 -13.37 6.20
N LEU A 138 5.90 -12.29 5.47
CA LEU A 138 7.22 -11.66 5.62
C LEU A 138 7.19 -10.24 6.19
N SER A 139 6.02 -9.60 6.36
CA SER A 139 5.95 -8.21 6.84
C SER A 139 6.55 -8.02 8.25
N ASP A 140 6.42 -9.01 9.11
CA ASP A 140 6.88 -8.96 10.50
C ASP A 140 8.23 -9.66 10.72
N VAL A 141 8.87 -10.17 9.64
CA VAL A 141 10.11 -10.93 9.73
C VAL A 141 11.31 -10.03 9.47
N PRO A 142 12.29 -9.96 10.39
CA PRO A 142 13.50 -9.18 10.17
C PRO A 142 14.42 -9.85 9.16
N PHE A 143 14.83 -9.11 8.12
CA PHE A 143 15.73 -9.55 7.04
C PHE A 143 17.22 -9.39 7.40
N ASN A 144 17.60 -9.72 8.64
CA ASN A 144 18.96 -9.50 9.17
C ASN A 144 19.86 -10.73 9.07
N LYS A 145 19.35 -11.88 8.61
CA LYS A 145 20.12 -13.14 8.53
C LYS A 145 20.32 -13.56 7.07
N PRO A 146 21.57 -13.60 6.55
CA PRO A 146 21.85 -13.98 5.17
C PRO A 146 21.28 -15.36 4.79
N PHE A 147 21.39 -16.34 5.70
CA PHE A 147 20.89 -17.69 5.47
C PHE A 147 19.37 -17.74 5.32
N PHE A 148 18.63 -16.87 6.02
CA PHE A 148 17.18 -16.73 5.85
C PHE A 148 16.86 -16.18 4.46
N MET A 149 17.60 -15.17 4.00
CA MET A 149 17.44 -14.61 2.66
C MET A 149 17.67 -15.67 1.56
N MET A 150 18.67 -16.52 1.72
CA MET A 150 18.93 -17.61 0.77
C MET A 150 17.75 -18.58 0.67
N LYS A 151 17.08 -18.89 1.77
CA LYS A 151 15.88 -19.75 1.78
C LYS A 151 14.68 -19.14 1.04
N LEU A 152 14.63 -17.82 0.91
CA LEU A 152 13.56 -17.12 0.20
C LEU A 152 13.75 -17.11 -1.33
N ILE A 153 14.97 -17.31 -1.82
CA ILE A 153 15.31 -17.21 -3.25
C ILE A 153 14.38 -18.04 -4.14
N PRO A 154 14.11 -19.34 -3.85
CA PRO A 154 13.20 -20.13 -4.70
C PRO A 154 11.80 -19.54 -4.79
N SER A 155 11.24 -19.06 -3.66
CA SER A 155 9.94 -18.41 -3.62
C SER A 155 9.94 -17.11 -4.43
N LEU A 156 10.97 -16.28 -4.28
CA LEU A 156 11.11 -15.03 -5.02
C LEU A 156 11.23 -15.26 -6.53
N ILE A 157 11.95 -16.31 -6.95
CA ILE A 157 12.03 -16.72 -8.37
C ILE A 157 10.65 -17.15 -8.86
N GLY A 158 9.94 -18.01 -8.11
CA GLY A 158 8.59 -18.46 -8.45
C GLY A 158 7.58 -17.32 -8.58
N LEU A 159 7.73 -16.28 -7.76
CA LEU A 159 6.95 -15.05 -7.82
C LEU A 159 7.46 -14.04 -8.88
N LYS A 160 8.45 -14.43 -9.69
CA LYS A 160 9.04 -13.60 -10.76
C LYS A 160 9.58 -12.24 -10.26
N SER A 161 10.09 -12.19 -9.02
CA SER A 161 10.56 -10.95 -8.37
C SER A 161 11.73 -10.27 -9.11
N TYR A 162 12.39 -10.99 -10.01
CA TYR A 162 13.43 -10.47 -10.91
C TYR A 162 12.89 -9.60 -12.05
N LYS A 163 11.57 -9.62 -12.30
CA LYS A 163 10.92 -8.74 -13.28
C LYS A 163 10.59 -7.39 -12.67
N SER A 164 10.40 -6.38 -13.50
CA SER A 164 9.74 -5.15 -13.09
C SER A 164 8.22 -5.35 -13.00
N VAL A 165 7.51 -4.47 -12.27
CA VAL A 165 6.04 -4.49 -12.21
C VAL A 165 5.43 -4.40 -13.61
N TYR A 166 5.92 -3.46 -14.44
CA TYR A 166 5.45 -3.32 -15.82
C TYR A 166 5.66 -4.60 -16.64
N SER A 167 6.84 -5.21 -16.53
CA SER A 167 7.16 -6.47 -17.23
C SER A 167 6.29 -7.64 -16.73
N LEU A 168 5.97 -7.69 -15.44
CA LEU A 168 5.05 -8.68 -14.89
C LEU A 168 3.65 -8.48 -15.48
N VAL A 169 3.09 -7.26 -15.39
CA VAL A 169 1.76 -6.93 -15.91
C VAL A 169 1.68 -7.23 -17.42
N SER A 170 2.72 -6.89 -18.19
CA SER A 170 2.79 -7.18 -19.64
C SER A 170 2.76 -8.67 -19.97
N SER A 171 3.09 -9.55 -19.03
CA SER A 171 2.96 -10.99 -19.24
C SER A 171 1.52 -11.51 -19.12
N PHE A 172 0.58 -10.69 -18.65
CA PHE A 172 -0.84 -11.01 -18.52
C PHE A 172 -1.73 -10.14 -19.40
N ILE A 173 -1.34 -8.90 -19.67
CA ILE A 173 -2.14 -7.86 -20.32
C ILE A 173 -1.52 -7.49 -21.67
N LYS A 174 -2.33 -7.46 -22.72
CA LYS A 174 -1.91 -7.15 -24.09
C LYS A 174 -1.98 -5.66 -24.42
N ASN A 175 -3.06 -5.00 -24.00
CA ASN A 175 -3.30 -3.59 -24.34
C ASN A 175 -2.40 -2.65 -23.53
N GLU A 176 -1.80 -1.66 -24.20
CA GLU A 176 -0.82 -0.75 -23.62
C GLU A 176 -1.43 0.18 -22.55
N LYS A 177 -2.64 0.71 -22.75
CA LYS A 177 -3.30 1.57 -21.76
C LYS A 177 -3.57 0.78 -20.48
N LEU A 178 -4.05 -0.48 -20.60
CA LEU A 178 -4.28 -1.34 -19.45
C LEU A 178 -2.98 -1.72 -18.73
N ARG A 179 -1.88 -1.93 -19.47
CA ARG A 179 -0.56 -2.14 -18.83
C ARG A 179 -0.16 -0.96 -17.97
N ARG A 180 -0.32 0.27 -18.46
CA ARG A 180 0.00 1.50 -17.71
C ARG A 180 -0.86 1.62 -16.45
N ILE A 181 -2.18 1.41 -16.57
CA ILE A 181 -3.12 1.44 -15.44
C ILE A 181 -2.71 0.42 -14.39
N LEU A 182 -2.57 -0.86 -14.77
CA LEU A 182 -2.38 -1.97 -13.83
C LEU A 182 -0.97 -2.08 -13.27
N SER A 183 0.00 -1.32 -13.82
CA SER A 183 1.39 -1.28 -13.32
C SER A 183 1.72 -0.04 -12.48
N MET A 184 0.76 0.84 -12.20
CA MET A 184 1.02 2.14 -11.57
C MET A 184 1.43 2.08 -10.10
N HIS A 185 1.14 0.99 -9.40
CA HIS A 185 1.25 0.87 -7.94
C HIS A 185 2.63 1.26 -7.37
N PRO A 186 3.78 1.01 -8.02
CA PRO A 186 5.06 1.52 -7.54
C PRO A 186 5.13 3.04 -7.37
N LEU A 187 4.36 3.81 -8.14
CA LEU A 187 4.31 5.27 -8.03
C LEU A 187 3.84 5.73 -6.64
N LEU A 188 2.98 4.94 -5.99
CA LEU A 188 2.46 5.24 -4.64
C LEU A 188 3.56 5.23 -3.56
N VAL A 189 4.67 4.56 -3.83
CA VAL A 189 5.83 4.46 -2.93
C VAL A 189 7.08 5.14 -3.51
N GLY A 190 6.91 5.96 -4.56
CA GLY A 190 8.00 6.69 -5.21
C GLY A 190 8.86 5.84 -6.13
N GLY A 191 8.39 4.66 -6.53
CA GLY A 191 9.09 3.76 -7.45
C GLY A 191 8.67 3.97 -8.90
N ASN A 192 9.55 3.57 -9.84
CA ASN A 192 9.26 3.56 -11.26
C ASN A 192 8.77 2.16 -11.68
N PRO A 193 7.56 2.01 -12.29
CA PRO A 193 7.02 0.71 -12.70
C PRO A 193 7.92 -0.11 -13.61
N PHE A 194 8.77 0.54 -14.41
CA PHE A 194 9.69 -0.13 -15.35
C PHE A 194 10.95 -0.70 -14.70
N THR A 195 11.31 -0.25 -13.51
CA THR A 195 12.53 -0.67 -12.81
C THR A 195 12.27 -1.28 -11.43
N THR A 196 11.12 -0.97 -10.81
CA THR A 196 10.76 -1.51 -9.50
C THR A 196 10.38 -2.98 -9.61
N THR A 197 10.92 -3.81 -8.70
CA THR A 197 10.65 -5.26 -8.66
C THR A 197 9.16 -5.57 -8.60
N SER A 198 8.75 -6.63 -9.28
CA SER A 198 7.36 -7.09 -9.36
C SER A 198 6.72 -7.48 -8.02
N ILE A 199 7.50 -7.58 -6.95
CA ILE A 199 6.96 -7.76 -5.59
C ILE A 199 5.98 -6.64 -5.24
N TYR A 200 6.23 -5.40 -5.69
CA TYR A 200 5.31 -4.28 -5.45
C TYR A 200 3.95 -4.41 -6.14
N ALA A 201 3.77 -5.39 -7.04
CA ALA A 201 2.45 -5.72 -7.57
C ALA A 201 1.50 -6.30 -6.49
N LEU A 202 2.02 -6.69 -5.32
CA LEU A 202 1.21 -7.06 -4.15
C LEU A 202 0.22 -5.96 -3.76
N ILE A 203 0.54 -4.68 -4.04
CA ILE A 203 -0.31 -3.53 -3.70
C ILE A 203 -1.66 -3.63 -4.43
N LEU A 204 -1.68 -4.13 -5.68
CA LEU A 204 -2.92 -4.36 -6.42
C LEU A 204 -3.87 -5.27 -5.63
N PHE A 205 -3.37 -6.38 -5.06
CA PHE A 205 -4.20 -7.28 -4.27
C PHE A 205 -4.52 -6.69 -2.88
N LEU A 206 -3.57 -5.99 -2.27
CA LEU A 206 -3.77 -5.30 -0.99
C LEU A 206 -4.94 -4.32 -1.08
N GLU A 207 -4.99 -3.48 -2.10
CA GLU A 207 -6.07 -2.54 -2.36
C GLU A 207 -7.40 -3.27 -2.61
N LYS A 208 -7.38 -4.34 -3.40
CA LYS A 208 -8.58 -5.16 -3.63
C LYS A 208 -9.11 -5.78 -2.34
N LYS A 209 -8.23 -6.20 -1.42
CA LYS A 209 -8.59 -6.87 -0.17
C LYS A 209 -9.22 -5.95 0.85
N TRP A 210 -8.69 -4.73 1.01
CA TRP A 210 -9.10 -3.80 2.06
C TRP A 210 -9.71 -2.49 1.55
N GLY A 211 -9.63 -2.24 0.26
CA GLY A 211 -10.07 -1.00 -0.33
C GLY A 211 -9.11 0.16 -0.10
N ILE A 212 -9.45 1.29 -0.65
CA ILE A 212 -8.78 2.57 -0.43
C ILE A 212 -9.70 3.50 0.34
N HIS A 213 -9.13 4.15 1.34
CA HIS A 213 -9.84 5.03 2.24
C HIS A 213 -9.12 6.37 2.33
N TYR A 214 -9.84 7.39 2.79
CA TYR A 214 -9.27 8.67 3.21
C TYR A 214 -9.72 8.99 4.64
N SER A 215 -8.94 9.79 5.34
CA SER A 215 -9.30 10.31 6.66
C SER A 215 -9.65 11.79 6.57
N MET A 216 -10.63 12.22 7.38
CA MET A 216 -10.95 13.62 7.61
C MET A 216 -10.59 14.03 9.03
#